data_111d474a68a376c0e2930fb7912430b0
#
_entry.id   111d474a68a376c0e2930fb7912430b0
#
_cell.length_a   1.000
_cell.length_b   1.000
_cell.length_c   1.000
_cell.angle_alpha   90.00
_cell.angle_beta   90.00
_cell.angle_gamma   90.00
#
_symmetry.space_group_name_H-M   'P 1'
#
loop_
_entity.id
_entity.type
_entity.pdbx_description
1 polymer ?
#
loop_
_entity_poly.entity_id
_entity_poly.type
_entity_poly.pdbx_seq_one_letter_code
_entity_poly.pdbx_strand_id
1 'polypeptide(L)'
;FSKSAVNMANKYLLDNGYRAVDYTAVEALKTDSASLFAQEPETAELSIVQWIAQKLGADVYIEVEGFVQGGRETGGYYGQAEVNLKMYNPTTGELLGAVPYSSPKTFNRASAEAAAQNAIKSTVFKAMGVAVDQAKKALVRDYAQGIRYEITINNTADSRLMSKFRSELQSKVESIRVMHQSAAQTKYAVQYFGRVEDMETVVYSVSESISGMEDISLVMIRGKTLMFRLGR
;
A
#
# COMPACT_ATOMS: atom_id res chain seq x y z
N PHE A 1 7.53 -22.57 -2.25
CA PHE A 1 6.86 -21.96 -3.43
C PHE A 1 6.70 -20.44 -3.28
N SER A 2 6.35 -19.91 -2.10
CA SER A 2 6.14 -18.46 -1.86
C SER A 2 7.34 -17.61 -2.28
N LYS A 3 8.56 -17.98 -1.86
CA LYS A 3 9.78 -17.27 -2.26
C LYS A 3 9.98 -17.29 -3.78
N SER A 4 9.69 -18.40 -4.47
CA SER A 4 9.79 -18.47 -5.93
C SER A 4 8.77 -17.59 -6.63
N ALA A 5 7.56 -17.48 -6.09
CA ALA A 5 6.50 -16.63 -6.60
C ALA A 5 6.89 -15.14 -6.48
N VAL A 6 7.32 -14.70 -5.29
CA VAL A 6 7.74 -13.30 -5.06
C VAL A 6 8.97 -12.94 -5.88
N ASN A 7 9.97 -13.82 -5.96
CA ASN A 7 11.14 -13.58 -6.80
C ASN A 7 10.78 -13.42 -8.29
N MET A 8 9.77 -14.15 -8.77
CA MET A 8 9.30 -14.01 -10.15
C MET A 8 8.52 -12.71 -10.37
N ALA A 9 7.71 -12.30 -9.38
CA ALA A 9 7.05 -11.00 -9.40
C ALA A 9 8.08 -9.86 -9.42
N ASN A 10 9.10 -9.92 -8.57
CA ASN A 10 10.18 -8.95 -8.54
C ASN A 10 10.96 -8.92 -9.87
N LYS A 11 11.25 -10.11 -10.44
CA LYS A 11 11.89 -10.19 -11.76
C LYS A 11 11.05 -9.46 -12.82
N TYR A 12 9.74 -9.70 -12.85
CA TYR A 12 8.86 -9.01 -13.80
C TYR A 12 8.93 -7.50 -13.62
N LEU A 13 8.86 -7.01 -12.38
CA LEU A 13 8.94 -5.58 -12.08
C LEU A 13 10.24 -4.96 -12.56
N LEU A 14 11.38 -5.57 -12.22
CA LEU A 14 12.71 -5.10 -12.61
C LEU A 14 12.92 -5.11 -14.13
N ASP A 15 12.51 -6.20 -14.81
CA ASP A 15 12.60 -6.32 -16.27
C ASP A 15 11.79 -5.23 -17.01
N ASN A 16 10.75 -4.69 -16.36
CA ASN A 16 9.88 -3.62 -16.90
C ASN A 16 10.20 -2.23 -16.33
N GLY A 17 11.35 -2.07 -15.67
CA GLY A 17 11.85 -0.77 -15.21
C GLY A 17 11.22 -0.25 -13.91
N TYR A 18 10.50 -1.09 -13.17
CA TYR A 18 9.98 -0.76 -11.84
C TYR A 18 11.01 -1.06 -10.76
N ARG A 19 10.89 -0.39 -9.63
CA ARG A 19 11.63 -0.74 -8.43
C ARG A 19 10.90 -1.85 -7.67
N ALA A 20 11.64 -2.78 -7.11
CA ALA A 20 11.10 -3.86 -6.29
C ALA A 20 11.96 -4.04 -5.04
N VAL A 21 11.33 -4.48 -3.95
CA VAL A 21 12.02 -4.81 -2.71
C VAL A 21 12.21 -6.33 -2.64
N ASP A 22 13.40 -6.76 -2.28
CA ASP A 22 13.71 -8.19 -2.15
C ASP A 22 12.88 -8.86 -1.05
N TYR A 23 12.41 -10.08 -1.33
CA TYR A 23 11.60 -10.86 -0.38
C TYR A 23 12.30 -11.03 0.97
N THR A 24 13.60 -11.31 0.96
CA THR A 24 14.39 -11.54 2.18
C THR A 24 14.50 -10.26 3.01
N ALA A 25 14.63 -9.11 2.34
CA ALA A 25 14.64 -7.81 3.00
C ALA A 25 13.29 -7.49 3.66
N VAL A 26 12.17 -7.80 3.01
CA VAL A 26 10.83 -7.63 3.59
C VAL A 26 10.63 -8.53 4.81
N GLU A 27 11.04 -9.79 4.75
CA GLU A 27 10.92 -10.72 5.88
C GLU A 27 11.83 -10.31 7.06
N ALA A 28 13.04 -9.82 6.79
CA ALA A 28 13.90 -9.24 7.81
C ALA A 28 13.24 -8.01 8.46
N LEU A 29 12.70 -7.09 7.65
CA LEU A 29 11.98 -5.92 8.17
C LEU A 29 10.75 -6.31 9.00
N LYS A 30 10.00 -7.33 8.63
CA LYS A 30 8.89 -7.84 9.45
C LYS A 30 9.36 -8.28 10.83
N THR A 31 10.47 -9.01 10.89
CA THR A 31 11.03 -9.52 12.15
C THR A 31 11.57 -8.38 13.00
N ASP A 32 12.42 -7.53 12.42
CA ASP A 32 13.10 -6.45 13.12
C ASP A 32 12.14 -5.34 13.57
N SER A 33 11.08 -5.10 12.80
CA SER A 33 10.12 -4.04 13.06
C SER A 33 8.88 -4.48 13.83
N ALA A 34 8.70 -5.75 14.15
CA ALA A 34 7.51 -6.26 14.82
C ALA A 34 7.26 -5.58 16.19
N SER A 35 8.33 -5.32 16.95
CA SER A 35 8.25 -4.63 18.24
C SER A 35 7.89 -3.15 18.08
N LEU A 36 8.43 -2.49 17.08
CA LEU A 36 8.14 -1.08 16.78
C LEU A 36 6.70 -0.93 16.29
N PHE A 37 6.28 -1.82 15.39
CA PHE A 37 4.90 -1.87 14.90
C PHE A 37 3.89 -2.04 16.03
N ALA A 38 4.16 -2.93 16.99
CA ALA A 38 3.29 -3.17 18.14
C ALA A 38 3.24 -2.00 19.16
N GLN A 39 4.24 -1.13 19.16
CA GLN A 39 4.33 0.02 20.06
C GLN A 39 3.72 1.29 19.49
N GLU A 40 3.48 1.35 18.18
CA GLU A 40 2.84 2.50 17.54
C GLU A 40 1.31 2.40 17.68
N PRO A 41 0.63 3.29 18.44
CA PRO A 41 -0.82 3.22 18.66
C PRO A 41 -1.64 3.31 17.37
N GLU A 42 -1.07 3.98 16.36
CA GLU A 42 -1.70 4.23 15.07
C GLU A 42 -1.67 3.02 14.13
N THR A 43 -0.97 1.94 14.49
CA THR A 43 -0.88 0.73 13.65
C THR A 43 -2.01 -0.26 13.88
N ALA A 44 -2.92 0.00 14.82
CA ALA A 44 -3.99 -0.93 15.20
C ALA A 44 -4.89 -1.37 14.02
N GLU A 45 -5.01 -0.53 12.99
CA GLU A 45 -5.81 -0.80 11.78
C GLU A 45 -4.97 -1.22 10.56
N LEU A 46 -3.63 -1.27 10.69
CA LEU A 46 -2.72 -1.57 9.60
C LEU A 46 -2.20 -3.01 9.67
N SER A 47 -1.98 -3.63 8.52
CA SER A 47 -1.14 -4.83 8.47
C SER A 47 0.34 -4.45 8.56
N ILE A 48 1.18 -5.33 9.12
CA ILE A 48 2.63 -5.08 9.16
C ILE A 48 3.23 -4.91 7.75
N VAL A 49 2.66 -5.57 6.74
CA VAL A 49 3.10 -5.43 5.35
C VAL A 49 2.77 -4.04 4.81
N GLN A 50 1.57 -3.55 5.09
CA GLN A 50 1.15 -2.19 4.71
C GLN A 50 2.06 -1.14 5.37
N TRP A 51 2.33 -1.28 6.67
CA TRP A 51 3.21 -0.39 7.42
C TRP A 51 4.65 -0.37 6.86
N ILE A 52 5.20 -1.56 6.51
CA ILE A 52 6.52 -1.66 5.85
C ILE A 52 6.49 -0.97 4.49
N ALA A 53 5.44 -1.19 3.69
CA ALA A 53 5.29 -0.55 2.39
C ALA A 53 5.25 0.97 2.48
N GLN A 54 4.56 1.53 3.49
CA GLN A 54 4.58 2.97 3.80
C GLN A 54 5.99 3.45 4.16
N LYS A 55 6.70 2.74 5.04
CA LYS A 55 8.07 3.09 5.44
C LYS A 55 9.05 3.10 4.27
N LEU A 56 8.86 2.20 3.32
CA LEU A 56 9.68 2.11 2.11
C LEU A 56 9.29 3.12 1.03
N GLY A 57 8.22 3.90 1.25
CA GLY A 57 7.69 4.83 0.27
C GLY A 57 7.18 4.13 -1.00
N ALA A 58 6.65 2.91 -0.87
CA ALA A 58 6.10 2.19 -2.00
C ALA A 58 4.80 2.85 -2.50
N ASP A 59 4.63 2.92 -3.82
CA ASP A 59 3.36 3.37 -4.42
C ASP A 59 2.29 2.30 -4.40
N VAL A 60 2.70 1.03 -4.47
CA VAL A 60 1.83 -0.16 -4.45
C VAL A 60 2.52 -1.27 -3.69
N TYR A 61 1.79 -2.04 -2.90
CA TYR A 61 2.24 -3.36 -2.48
C TYR A 61 1.36 -4.45 -3.08
N ILE A 62 1.98 -5.60 -3.37
CA ILE A 62 1.33 -6.71 -4.05
C ILE A 62 1.38 -7.93 -3.14
N GLU A 63 0.23 -8.48 -2.82
CA GLU A 63 0.10 -9.77 -2.17
C GLU A 63 -0.04 -10.86 -3.21
N VAL A 64 0.74 -11.93 -3.07
CA VAL A 64 0.71 -13.10 -3.94
C VAL A 64 0.15 -14.27 -3.15
N GLU A 65 -1.10 -14.61 -3.39
CA GLU A 65 -1.76 -15.78 -2.84
C GLU A 65 -1.87 -16.85 -3.92
N GLY A 66 -1.87 -18.11 -3.54
CA GLY A 66 -2.11 -19.19 -4.50
C GLY A 66 -1.68 -20.54 -4.02
N PHE A 67 -1.97 -21.51 -4.84
CA PHE A 67 -1.52 -22.89 -4.61
C PHE A 67 -0.96 -23.48 -5.90
N VAL A 68 -0.17 -24.51 -5.72
CA VAL A 68 0.44 -25.26 -6.80
C VAL A 68 0.27 -26.75 -6.54
N GLN A 69 -0.07 -27.48 -7.57
CA GLN A 69 -0.15 -28.92 -7.52
C GLN A 69 0.78 -29.53 -8.57
N GLY A 70 1.26 -30.73 -8.30
CA GLY A 70 2.07 -31.49 -9.21
C GLY A 70 1.81 -32.97 -9.06
N GLY A 71 2.08 -33.72 -10.13
CA GLY A 71 1.88 -35.17 -10.13
C GLY A 71 2.61 -35.81 -11.28
N ARG A 72 2.34 -37.12 -11.47
CA ARG A 72 2.89 -37.94 -12.57
C ARG A 72 1.80 -38.32 -13.55
N GLU A 73 2.08 -38.12 -14.83
CA GLU A 73 1.22 -38.57 -15.93
C GLU A 73 2.05 -39.28 -16.99
N THR A 74 1.36 -39.84 -18.01
CA THR A 74 2.04 -40.45 -19.13
C THR A 74 2.92 -39.43 -19.84
N GLY A 75 4.23 -39.67 -19.87
CA GLY A 75 5.21 -38.77 -20.48
C GLY A 75 6.00 -37.88 -19.52
N GLY A 76 5.75 -37.92 -18.20
CA GLY A 76 6.54 -37.20 -17.22
C GLY A 76 5.78 -36.71 -16.01
N TYR A 77 6.31 -35.67 -15.38
CA TYR A 77 5.68 -35.00 -14.24
C TYR A 77 4.99 -33.74 -14.73
N TYR A 78 3.83 -33.42 -14.16
CA TYR A 78 3.15 -32.16 -14.42
C TYR A 78 3.11 -31.29 -13.18
N GLY A 79 3.02 -29.97 -13.43
CA GLY A 79 2.70 -28.96 -12.43
C GLY A 79 1.62 -28.04 -12.95
N GLN A 80 0.75 -27.57 -12.07
CA GLN A 80 -0.28 -26.58 -12.35
C GLN A 80 -0.37 -25.61 -11.19
N ALA A 81 -0.54 -24.33 -11.46
CA ALA A 81 -0.59 -23.29 -10.43
C ALA A 81 -1.81 -22.40 -10.62
N GLU A 82 -2.38 -21.98 -9.51
CA GLU A 82 -3.36 -20.90 -9.45
C GLU A 82 -2.81 -19.82 -8.53
N VAL A 83 -2.90 -18.56 -8.95
CA VAL A 83 -2.48 -17.41 -8.17
C VAL A 83 -3.55 -16.34 -8.18
N ASN A 84 -3.60 -15.56 -7.12
CA ASN A 84 -4.36 -14.32 -7.04
C ASN A 84 -3.42 -13.22 -6.59
N LEU A 85 -3.20 -12.23 -7.47
CA LEU A 85 -2.39 -11.05 -7.16
C LEU A 85 -3.32 -9.93 -6.74
N LYS A 86 -3.21 -9.48 -5.50
CA LYS A 86 -3.95 -8.34 -4.96
C LYS A 86 -3.02 -7.15 -4.83
N MET A 87 -3.36 -6.03 -5.44
CA MET A 87 -2.60 -4.79 -5.39
C MET A 87 -3.30 -3.79 -4.48
N TYR A 88 -2.54 -3.16 -3.58
CA TYR A 88 -3.07 -2.22 -2.62
C TYR A 88 -2.30 -0.90 -2.63
N ASN A 89 -3.00 0.18 -2.36
CA ASN A 89 -2.40 1.45 -2.00
C ASN A 89 -1.89 1.37 -0.56
N PRO A 90 -0.58 1.53 -0.30
CA PRO A 90 -0.04 1.41 1.06
C PRO A 90 -0.60 2.44 2.04
N THR A 91 -0.89 3.66 1.55
CA THR A 91 -1.37 4.76 2.40
C THR A 91 -2.79 4.51 2.90
N THR A 92 -3.68 4.02 2.01
CA THR A 92 -5.11 3.92 2.32
C THR A 92 -5.58 2.50 2.59
N GLY A 93 -4.75 1.49 2.29
CA GLY A 93 -5.16 0.08 2.30
C GLY A 93 -6.16 -0.28 1.20
N GLU A 94 -6.47 0.65 0.29
CA GLU A 94 -7.46 0.43 -0.76
C GLU A 94 -6.96 -0.59 -1.79
N LEU A 95 -7.83 -1.52 -2.17
CA LEU A 95 -7.56 -2.50 -3.21
C LEU A 95 -7.59 -1.80 -4.57
N LEU A 96 -6.44 -1.72 -5.25
CA LEU A 96 -6.29 -1.14 -6.58
C LEU A 96 -6.66 -2.11 -7.70
N GLY A 97 -6.62 -3.41 -7.42
CA GLY A 97 -6.99 -4.46 -8.34
C GLY A 97 -6.70 -5.85 -7.80
N ALA A 98 -7.31 -6.84 -8.42
CA ALA A 98 -7.08 -8.25 -8.12
C ALA A 98 -7.05 -9.05 -9.42
N VAL A 99 -6.05 -9.92 -9.57
CA VAL A 99 -5.82 -10.70 -10.77
C VAL A 99 -5.75 -12.19 -10.40
N PRO A 100 -6.85 -12.93 -10.51
CA PRO A 100 -6.81 -14.37 -10.48
C PRO A 100 -6.22 -14.90 -11.80
N TYR A 101 -5.33 -15.86 -11.71
CA TYR A 101 -4.72 -16.48 -12.88
C TYR A 101 -4.42 -17.96 -12.63
N SER A 102 -4.83 -18.82 -13.59
CA SER A 102 -4.57 -20.26 -13.54
C SER A 102 -3.70 -20.66 -14.73
N SER A 103 -2.72 -21.53 -14.50
CA SER A 103 -1.90 -22.07 -15.57
C SER A 103 -2.50 -23.33 -16.18
N PRO A 104 -2.21 -23.64 -17.46
CA PRO A 104 -2.32 -25.00 -17.95
C PRO A 104 -1.28 -25.90 -17.25
N LYS A 105 -1.41 -27.22 -17.42
CA LYS A 105 -0.39 -28.16 -16.97
C LYS A 105 0.96 -27.89 -17.64
N THR A 106 2.00 -27.77 -16.84
CA THR A 106 3.39 -27.59 -17.29
C THR A 106 4.14 -28.88 -17.01
N PHE A 107 4.76 -29.47 -18.03
CA PHE A 107 5.45 -30.74 -17.91
C PHE A 107 6.95 -30.57 -17.64
N ASN A 108 7.51 -31.48 -16.83
CA ASN A 108 8.92 -31.58 -16.54
C ASN A 108 9.33 -33.06 -16.47
N ARG A 109 10.54 -33.37 -16.94
CA ARG A 109 11.05 -34.76 -16.91
C ARG A 109 11.73 -35.13 -15.61
N ALA A 110 12.16 -34.16 -14.83
CA ALA A 110 12.96 -34.38 -13.62
C ALA A 110 12.08 -34.81 -12.42
N SER A 111 11.08 -33.96 -12.06
CA SER A 111 10.22 -34.23 -10.90
C SER A 111 8.92 -33.45 -10.96
N ALA A 112 7.94 -33.87 -10.16
CA ALA A 112 6.69 -33.13 -9.95
C ALA A 112 6.94 -31.76 -9.29
N GLU A 113 7.91 -31.68 -8.39
CA GLU A 113 8.31 -30.44 -7.74
C GLU A 113 8.89 -29.42 -8.75
N ALA A 114 9.79 -29.88 -9.65
CA ALA A 114 10.32 -29.04 -10.71
C ALA A 114 9.21 -28.56 -11.67
N ALA A 115 8.26 -29.43 -12.01
CA ALA A 115 7.10 -29.07 -12.81
C ALA A 115 6.24 -28.02 -12.09
N ALA A 116 5.96 -28.22 -10.81
CA ALA A 116 5.20 -27.28 -9.97
C ALA A 116 5.91 -25.94 -9.82
N GLN A 117 7.23 -25.91 -9.62
CA GLN A 117 8.01 -24.67 -9.60
C GLN A 117 7.97 -23.91 -10.93
N ASN A 118 8.05 -24.61 -12.04
CA ASN A 118 7.93 -23.98 -13.37
C ASN A 118 6.53 -23.41 -13.59
N ALA A 119 5.49 -24.14 -13.15
CA ALA A 119 4.11 -23.70 -13.23
C ALA A 119 3.91 -22.38 -12.44
N ILE A 120 4.32 -22.32 -11.15
CA ILE A 120 4.13 -21.10 -10.32
C ILE A 120 4.89 -19.92 -10.90
N LYS A 121 6.15 -20.10 -11.32
CA LYS A 121 6.94 -19.03 -11.93
C LYS A 121 6.30 -18.46 -13.18
N SER A 122 5.87 -19.34 -14.11
CA SER A 122 5.21 -18.92 -15.34
C SER A 122 3.88 -18.22 -15.08
N THR A 123 3.10 -18.73 -14.13
CA THR A 123 1.79 -18.19 -13.76
C THR A 123 1.91 -16.81 -13.16
N VAL A 124 2.80 -16.62 -12.18
CA VAL A 124 3.07 -15.32 -11.57
C VAL A 124 3.57 -14.32 -12.61
N PHE A 125 4.52 -14.70 -13.44
CA PHE A 125 5.07 -13.80 -14.47
C PHE A 125 3.97 -13.27 -15.41
N LYS A 126 3.06 -14.13 -15.86
CA LYS A 126 1.94 -13.73 -16.73
C LYS A 126 0.91 -12.89 -15.98
N ALA A 127 0.56 -13.27 -14.76
CA ALA A 127 -0.38 -12.53 -13.93
C ALA A 127 0.14 -11.12 -13.60
N MET A 128 1.46 -10.96 -13.39
CA MET A 128 2.08 -9.66 -13.11
C MET A 128 1.87 -8.64 -14.24
N GLY A 129 1.84 -9.05 -15.50
CA GLY A 129 1.55 -8.15 -16.61
C GLY A 129 0.19 -7.47 -16.46
N VAL A 130 -0.84 -8.27 -16.16
CA VAL A 130 -2.19 -7.76 -15.93
C VAL A 130 -2.27 -6.94 -14.64
N ALA A 131 -1.62 -7.40 -13.58
CA ALA A 131 -1.62 -6.73 -12.28
C ALA A 131 -1.00 -5.32 -12.37
N VAL A 132 0.16 -5.20 -12.98
CA VAL A 132 0.84 -3.91 -13.17
C VAL A 132 0.00 -2.96 -14.02
N ASP A 133 -0.63 -3.44 -15.09
CA ASP A 133 -1.51 -2.61 -15.93
C ASP A 133 -2.74 -2.11 -15.15
N GLN A 134 -3.34 -2.94 -14.31
CA GLN A 134 -4.45 -2.51 -13.44
C GLN A 134 -3.99 -1.47 -12.42
N ALA A 135 -2.87 -1.72 -11.72
CA ALA A 135 -2.32 -0.79 -10.74
C ALA A 135 -1.96 0.56 -11.39
N LYS A 136 -1.33 0.55 -12.58
CA LYS A 136 -1.03 1.79 -13.33
C LYS A 136 -2.28 2.58 -13.66
N LYS A 137 -3.33 1.93 -14.17
CA LYS A 137 -4.59 2.60 -14.49
C LYS A 137 -5.23 3.24 -13.26
N ALA A 138 -5.19 2.54 -12.10
CA ALA A 138 -5.68 3.08 -10.85
C ALA A 138 -4.86 4.30 -10.40
N LEU A 139 -3.52 4.19 -10.40
CA LEU A 139 -2.64 5.30 -10.02
C LEU A 139 -2.77 6.49 -10.95
N VAL A 140 -2.83 6.29 -12.28
CA VAL A 140 -3.02 7.38 -13.26
C VAL A 140 -4.34 8.11 -13.00
N ARG A 141 -5.41 7.38 -12.72
CA ARG A 141 -6.70 7.99 -12.36
C ARG A 141 -6.58 8.81 -11.09
N ASP A 142 -5.91 8.26 -10.06
CA ASP A 142 -5.75 8.93 -8.78
C ASP A 142 -4.87 10.19 -8.93
N TYR A 143 -3.77 10.10 -9.67
CA TYR A 143 -2.90 11.25 -9.95
C TYR A 143 -3.57 12.32 -10.81
N ALA A 144 -4.49 11.95 -11.70
CA ALA A 144 -5.26 12.93 -12.47
C ALA A 144 -6.19 13.79 -11.61
N GLN A 145 -6.52 13.32 -10.40
CA GLN A 145 -7.35 14.03 -9.41
C GLN A 145 -6.53 14.65 -8.26
N GLY A 146 -5.21 14.63 -8.35
CA GLY A 146 -4.29 14.97 -7.27
C GLY A 146 -3.81 13.74 -6.50
N ILE A 147 -2.67 13.88 -5.84
CA ILE A 147 -2.11 12.84 -4.97
C ILE A 147 -3.00 12.75 -3.72
N ARG A 148 -3.37 11.53 -3.36
CA ARG A 148 -4.15 11.29 -2.14
C ARG A 148 -3.25 11.21 -0.93
N TYR A 149 -3.49 12.10 0.03
CA TYR A 149 -2.86 12.15 1.34
C TYR A 149 -3.86 11.75 2.42
N GLU A 150 -3.36 11.18 3.51
CA GLU A 150 -4.08 11.02 4.75
C GLU A 150 -3.54 12.01 5.78
N ILE A 151 -4.43 12.84 6.34
CA ILE A 151 -4.09 13.78 7.41
C ILE A 151 -4.80 13.31 8.67
N THR A 152 -4.04 12.97 9.70
CA THR A 152 -4.55 12.64 11.02
C THR A 152 -4.21 13.78 11.97
N ILE A 153 -5.21 14.30 12.67
CA ILE A 153 -5.02 15.29 13.75
C ILE A 153 -5.47 14.64 15.06
N ASN A 154 -4.58 14.60 16.03
CA ASN A 154 -4.84 14.11 17.38
C ASN A 154 -5.31 15.26 18.30
N ASN A 155 -6.02 14.95 19.40
CA ASN A 155 -6.61 15.87 20.34
C ASN A 155 -7.73 16.74 19.73
N THR A 156 -8.66 16.13 19.03
CA THR A 156 -9.74 16.82 18.28
C THR A 156 -11.06 16.85 19.03
N ALA A 157 -11.05 17.13 20.33
CA ALA A 157 -12.26 17.16 21.17
C ALA A 157 -13.27 18.21 20.73
N ASP A 158 -12.84 19.32 20.13
CA ASP A 158 -13.73 20.34 19.59
C ASP A 158 -14.07 20.06 18.11
N SER A 159 -15.25 19.45 17.91
CA SER A 159 -15.76 19.13 16.57
C SER A 159 -16.06 20.37 15.71
N ARG A 160 -16.38 21.53 16.32
CA ARG A 160 -16.63 22.79 15.59
C ARG A 160 -15.32 23.34 15.04
N LEU A 161 -14.25 23.23 15.82
CA LEU A 161 -12.90 23.59 15.38
C LEU A 161 -12.46 22.74 14.17
N MET A 162 -12.68 21.42 14.24
CA MET A 162 -12.41 20.50 13.13
C MET A 162 -13.26 20.79 11.90
N SER A 163 -14.51 21.24 12.08
CA SER A 163 -15.35 21.64 10.96
C SER A 163 -14.86 22.91 10.27
N LYS A 164 -14.36 23.90 11.03
CA LYS A 164 -13.72 25.10 10.47
C LYS A 164 -12.45 24.74 9.71
N PHE A 165 -11.59 23.91 10.33
CA PHE A 165 -10.37 23.44 9.69
C PHE A 165 -10.66 22.76 8.36
N ARG A 166 -11.62 21.84 8.31
CA ARG A 166 -12.04 21.18 7.08
C ARG A 166 -12.51 22.19 6.02
N SER A 167 -13.31 23.17 6.41
CA SER A 167 -13.83 24.19 5.49
C SER A 167 -12.73 25.03 4.88
N GLU A 168 -11.75 25.47 5.68
CA GLU A 168 -10.61 26.25 5.20
C GLU A 168 -9.68 25.38 4.33
N LEU A 169 -9.39 24.15 4.76
CA LEU A 169 -8.56 23.23 4.00
C LEU A 169 -9.18 22.87 2.64
N GLN A 170 -10.52 22.76 2.57
CA GLN A 170 -11.25 22.52 1.32
C GLN A 170 -10.94 23.58 0.24
N SER A 171 -10.65 24.82 0.64
CA SER A 171 -10.32 25.91 -0.29
C SER A 171 -8.90 25.81 -0.87
N LYS A 172 -8.05 24.95 -0.30
CA LYS A 172 -6.62 24.82 -0.63
C LYS A 172 -6.28 23.51 -1.35
N VAL A 173 -7.25 22.60 -1.44
CA VAL A 173 -7.05 21.23 -1.95
C VAL A 173 -8.15 20.88 -2.95
N GLU A 174 -7.90 19.89 -3.80
CA GLU A 174 -8.87 19.44 -4.81
C GLU A 174 -10.10 18.78 -4.19
N SER A 175 -9.90 17.98 -3.15
CA SER A 175 -10.98 17.39 -2.38
C SER A 175 -10.55 17.03 -0.97
N ILE A 176 -11.52 17.01 -0.05
CA ILE A 176 -11.33 16.54 1.33
C ILE A 176 -12.53 15.71 1.76
N ARG A 177 -12.26 14.58 2.40
CA ARG A 177 -13.28 13.70 2.97
C ARG A 177 -12.90 13.32 4.39
N VAL A 178 -13.85 13.41 5.32
CA VAL A 178 -13.69 12.88 6.67
C VAL A 178 -13.73 11.36 6.61
N MET A 179 -12.68 10.70 7.05
CA MET A 179 -12.58 9.25 7.16
C MET A 179 -13.04 8.76 8.53
N HIS A 180 -12.64 9.50 9.55
CA HIS A 180 -12.98 9.24 10.94
C HIS A 180 -12.97 10.55 11.73
N GLN A 181 -13.86 10.68 12.70
CA GLN A 181 -13.87 11.80 13.63
C GLN A 181 -14.30 11.33 15.02
N SER A 182 -13.46 11.63 16.01
CA SER A 182 -13.73 11.39 17.42
C SER A 182 -13.12 12.51 18.27
N ALA A 183 -13.31 12.51 19.57
CA ALA A 183 -12.63 13.44 20.47
C ALA A 183 -11.10 13.23 20.51
N ALA A 184 -10.66 12.00 20.31
CA ALA A 184 -9.23 11.67 20.35
C ALA A 184 -8.51 12.06 19.04
N GLN A 185 -9.14 11.85 17.89
CA GLN A 185 -8.52 12.11 16.58
C GLN A 185 -9.54 12.35 15.49
N THR A 186 -9.12 13.10 14.47
CA THR A 186 -9.85 13.26 13.22
C THR A 186 -8.93 12.89 12.06
N LYS A 187 -9.43 12.04 11.15
CA LYS A 187 -8.72 11.61 9.93
C LYS A 187 -9.41 12.15 8.68
N TYR A 188 -8.63 12.74 7.80
CA TYR A 188 -9.06 13.22 6.50
C TYR A 188 -8.32 12.51 5.38
N ALA A 189 -9.05 12.14 4.32
CA ALA A 189 -8.45 11.86 3.02
C ALA A 189 -8.51 13.13 2.17
N VAL A 190 -7.38 13.56 1.67
CA VAL A 190 -7.21 14.82 0.92
C VAL A 190 -6.58 14.52 -0.42
N GLN A 191 -7.10 15.11 -1.51
CA GLN A 191 -6.45 15.11 -2.81
C GLN A 191 -5.80 16.48 -3.06
N TYR A 192 -4.52 16.46 -3.43
CA TYR A 192 -3.73 17.67 -3.59
C TYR A 192 -2.65 17.50 -4.66
N PHE A 193 -2.45 18.54 -5.50
CA PHE A 193 -1.37 18.57 -6.48
C PHE A 193 -0.12 19.20 -5.88
N GLY A 194 0.71 18.40 -5.25
CA GLY A 194 1.96 18.83 -4.63
C GLY A 194 2.64 17.69 -3.89
N ARG A 195 3.78 17.99 -3.31
CA ARG A 195 4.54 17.04 -2.51
C ARG A 195 3.99 16.96 -1.09
N VAL A 196 4.45 15.99 -0.31
CA VAL A 196 4.04 15.83 1.09
C VAL A 196 4.44 17.03 1.95
N GLU A 197 5.59 17.65 1.67
CA GLU A 197 6.07 18.84 2.37
C GLU A 197 5.22 20.07 2.03
N ASP A 198 4.71 20.17 0.80
CA ASP A 198 3.78 21.23 0.41
C ASP A 198 2.45 21.05 1.16
N MET A 199 1.96 19.80 1.32
CA MET A 199 0.76 19.50 2.10
C MET A 199 0.93 19.85 3.58
N GLU A 200 2.10 19.60 4.18
CA GLU A 200 2.43 20.05 5.53
C GLU A 200 2.29 21.58 5.66
N THR A 201 2.89 22.31 4.71
CA THR A 201 2.82 23.78 4.67
C THR A 201 1.38 24.28 4.55
N VAL A 202 0.56 23.60 3.74
CA VAL A 202 -0.87 23.93 3.60
C VAL A 202 -1.61 23.74 4.93
N VAL A 203 -1.35 22.65 5.65
CA VAL A 203 -1.96 22.39 6.97
C VAL A 203 -1.60 23.47 7.97
N TYR A 204 -0.34 23.89 8.04
CA TYR A 204 0.09 24.99 8.91
C TYR A 204 -0.56 26.32 8.52
N SER A 205 -0.56 26.68 7.23
CA SER A 205 -1.20 27.90 6.75
C SER A 205 -2.70 27.98 7.09
N VAL A 206 -3.40 26.83 6.99
CA VAL A 206 -4.81 26.76 7.37
C VAL A 206 -4.98 26.89 8.89
N SER A 207 -4.16 26.20 9.68
CA SER A 207 -4.26 26.25 11.14
C SER A 207 -3.99 27.61 11.71
N GLU A 208 -3.01 28.35 11.18
CA GLU A 208 -2.69 29.72 11.58
C GLU A 208 -3.86 30.71 11.38
N SER A 209 -4.74 30.41 10.42
CA SER A 209 -5.92 31.24 10.14
C SER A 209 -7.09 30.97 11.12
N ILE A 210 -6.99 29.97 11.97
CA ILE A 210 -8.09 29.48 12.82
C ILE A 210 -7.72 29.61 14.30
N SER A 211 -8.42 30.50 15.01
CA SER A 211 -8.22 30.65 16.45
C SER A 211 -8.50 29.33 17.18
N GLY A 212 -7.51 28.88 17.96
CA GLY A 212 -7.49 27.62 18.69
C GLY A 212 -6.80 26.48 17.95
N MET A 213 -6.16 26.75 16.81
CA MET A 213 -5.32 25.78 16.08
C MET A 213 -3.86 26.23 15.92
N GLU A 214 -3.49 27.33 16.55
CA GLU A 214 -2.14 27.91 16.42
C GLU A 214 -1.05 26.97 16.94
N ASP A 215 -1.39 26.09 17.90
CA ASP A 215 -0.48 25.13 18.52
C ASP A 215 -0.43 23.76 17.81
N ILE A 216 -0.93 23.67 16.58
CA ILE A 216 -0.82 22.41 15.83
C ILE A 216 0.65 22.12 15.50
N SER A 217 1.07 20.89 15.69
CA SER A 217 2.43 20.46 15.41
C SER A 217 2.45 19.13 14.65
N LEU A 218 3.38 19.02 13.71
CA LEU A 218 3.63 17.75 13.02
C LEU A 218 4.28 16.75 13.98
N VAL A 219 3.69 15.58 14.09
CA VAL A 219 4.22 14.45 14.87
C VAL A 219 5.09 13.56 14.00
N MET A 220 4.60 13.24 12.80
CA MET A 220 5.35 12.42 11.84
C MET A 220 4.82 12.51 10.41
N ILE A 221 5.68 12.19 9.46
CA ILE A 221 5.32 11.88 8.07
C ILE A 221 5.72 10.43 7.79
N ARG A 222 4.80 9.66 7.21
CA ARG A 222 5.08 8.31 6.73
C ARG A 222 4.43 8.10 5.36
N GLY A 223 5.25 8.06 4.31
CA GLY A 223 4.77 8.02 2.94
C GLY A 223 3.86 9.21 2.61
N LYS A 224 2.60 8.96 2.36
CA LYS A 224 1.57 9.98 2.08
C LYS A 224 0.67 10.28 3.29
N THR A 225 1.03 9.80 4.46
CA THR A 225 0.32 10.05 5.73
C THR A 225 1.06 11.10 6.54
N LEU A 226 0.35 12.16 6.91
CA LEU A 226 0.83 13.21 7.80
C LEU A 226 0.03 13.14 9.11
N MET A 227 0.73 13.11 10.23
CA MET A 227 0.12 13.11 11.55
C MET A 227 0.47 14.36 12.31
N PHE A 228 -0.54 15.03 12.79
CA PHE A 228 -0.44 16.24 13.58
C PHE A 228 -1.04 16.03 14.98
N ARG A 229 -0.67 16.89 15.89
CA ARG A 229 -1.28 17.00 17.23
C ARG A 229 -1.68 18.43 17.47
N LEU A 230 -2.90 18.63 17.96
CA LEU A 230 -3.44 19.92 18.35
C LEU A 230 -3.26 20.12 19.86
N GLY A 231 -2.60 21.21 20.24
CA GLY A 231 -2.39 21.60 21.63
C GLY A 231 -1.59 20.60 22.46
N ARG A 232 -1.51 20.88 23.75
CA ARG A 232 -0.92 20.00 24.78
C ARG A 232 -1.94 19.09 25.40
#